data_b34e92aa58961655af33f55d7c7d4bef
#
_entry.id   b34e92aa58961655af33f55d7c7d4bef
#
_cell.length_a   1.000
_cell.length_b   1.000
_cell.length_c   1.000
_cell.angle_alpha   90.00
_cell.angle_beta   90.00
_cell.angle_gamma   90.00
#
_symmetry.space_group_name_H-M   'P 1'
#
loop_
_entity.id
_entity.type
_entity.pdbx_description
1 polymer ?
#
loop_
_entity_poly.entity_id
_entity_poly.type
_entity_poly.pdbx_seq_one_letter_code
_entity_poly.pdbx_strand_id
1 'polypeptide(L)'
;MSGGEQTGRTGPAGVPYVGVAGASRPEPELVELAEVLGRRLAEAGAVVVCGGGSGVMTAVCKGVAAAGGTSVGLLPGDSRASGNPYLGVALPTGLGEGRNVLLVRASDALVAVGGGFGTLSEIALALRVGVPVVGLRTWSLELAGRPVDAFPVADDPDEAARLVLEAAARVTR
;
A
#
# COMPACT_ATOMS: atom_id res chain seq x y z
N MET A 1 -1.55 4.44 37.40
CA MET A 1 -1.40 3.49 36.30
C MET A 1 -2.54 3.76 35.31
N SER A 2 -2.31 4.62 34.34
CA SER A 2 -3.29 4.91 33.31
C SER A 2 -2.86 4.09 32.07
N GLY A 3 -3.58 2.98 31.86
CA GLY A 3 -3.51 2.27 30.61
C GLY A 3 -4.05 3.16 29.49
N GLY A 4 -3.16 3.60 28.60
CA GLY A 4 -3.58 4.26 27.38
C GLY A 4 -4.30 3.26 26.50
N GLU A 5 -5.62 3.35 26.44
CA GLU A 5 -6.42 2.75 25.38
C GLU A 5 -5.92 3.29 24.05
N GLN A 6 -5.24 2.46 23.29
CA GLN A 6 -5.01 2.72 21.88
C GLN A 6 -6.38 2.64 21.21
N THR A 7 -7.03 3.79 21.05
CA THR A 7 -8.22 3.92 20.22
C THR A 7 -7.86 3.51 18.81
N GLY A 8 -8.42 2.39 18.37
CA GLY A 8 -8.28 1.87 17.03
C GLY A 8 -8.59 2.95 15.99
N ARG A 9 -7.72 3.10 15.01
CA ARG A 9 -7.86 4.03 13.88
C ARG A 9 -8.91 3.44 12.93
N THR A 10 -10.17 3.76 13.18
CA THR A 10 -11.24 3.42 12.24
C THR A 10 -11.52 4.64 11.36
N GLY A 11 -11.36 4.47 10.04
CA GLY A 11 -12.08 5.26 9.05
C GLY A 11 -13.61 5.10 9.23
N PRO A 12 -14.47 5.56 8.30
CA PRO A 12 -15.89 5.31 8.37
C PRO A 12 -16.10 3.82 8.63
N ALA A 13 -16.82 3.50 9.72
CA ALA A 13 -16.81 2.25 10.44
C ALA A 13 -16.64 1.00 9.54
N GLY A 14 -15.54 0.29 9.71
CA GLY A 14 -15.32 -1.05 9.13
C GLY A 14 -14.67 -1.11 7.74
N VAL A 15 -14.35 0.01 7.09
CA VAL A 15 -13.66 0.00 5.77
C VAL A 15 -12.15 -0.06 5.96
N PRO A 16 -11.45 -1.11 5.47
CA PRO A 16 -9.99 -1.18 5.57
C PRO A 16 -9.31 -0.22 4.59
N TYR A 17 -8.27 0.46 5.05
CA TYR A 17 -7.39 1.29 4.24
C TYR A 17 -6.10 0.52 3.98
N VAL A 18 -5.91 0.09 2.74
CA VAL A 18 -4.74 -0.69 2.33
C VAL A 18 -3.77 0.18 1.56
N GLY A 19 -2.58 0.37 2.12
CA GLY A 19 -1.47 1.02 1.43
C GLY A 19 -0.89 0.11 0.35
N VAL A 20 -0.57 0.66 -0.81
CA VAL A 20 0.19 -0.05 -1.85
C VAL A 20 1.41 0.75 -2.22
N ALA A 21 2.57 0.20 -1.89
CA ALA A 21 3.88 0.68 -2.30
C ALA A 21 4.41 -0.16 -3.46
N GLY A 22 5.00 0.45 -4.47
CA GLY A 22 5.48 -0.33 -5.60
C GLY A 22 6.39 0.41 -6.56
N ALA A 23 7.03 -0.36 -7.44
CA ALA A 23 7.96 0.14 -8.43
C ALA A 23 7.29 1.11 -9.42
N SER A 24 7.97 2.22 -9.72
CA SER A 24 7.52 3.18 -10.74
C SER A 24 7.81 2.72 -12.17
N ARG A 25 8.72 1.76 -12.34
CA ARG A 25 9.11 1.15 -13.61
C ARG A 25 9.17 -0.37 -13.44
N PRO A 26 8.03 -1.04 -13.30
CA PRO A 26 7.97 -2.49 -13.12
C PRO A 26 8.13 -3.22 -14.46
N GLU A 27 8.53 -4.49 -14.37
CA GLU A 27 8.42 -5.43 -15.49
C GLU A 27 6.94 -5.69 -15.83
N PRO A 28 6.62 -6.07 -17.10
CA PRO A 28 5.23 -6.28 -17.54
C PRO A 28 4.42 -7.25 -16.68
N GLU A 29 5.02 -8.37 -16.26
CA GLU A 29 4.39 -9.35 -15.37
C GLU A 29 3.92 -8.71 -14.06
N LEU A 30 4.73 -7.83 -13.50
CA LEU A 30 4.41 -7.15 -12.25
C LEU A 30 3.25 -6.15 -12.39
N VAL A 31 3.10 -5.55 -13.58
CA VAL A 31 1.95 -4.68 -13.91
C VAL A 31 0.65 -5.47 -13.86
N GLU A 32 0.64 -6.68 -14.46
CA GLU A 32 -0.54 -7.56 -14.46
C GLU A 32 -0.92 -7.98 -13.03
N LEU A 33 0.06 -8.43 -12.24
CA LEU A 33 -0.16 -8.79 -10.84
C LEU A 33 -0.72 -7.62 -10.02
N ALA A 34 -0.19 -6.42 -10.24
CA ALA A 34 -0.63 -5.20 -9.54
C ALA A 34 -2.07 -4.81 -9.93
N GLU A 35 -2.47 -4.95 -11.18
CA GLU A 35 -3.84 -4.69 -11.62
C GLU A 35 -4.83 -5.68 -10.98
N VAL A 36 -4.49 -6.97 -10.95
CA VAL A 36 -5.30 -7.99 -10.27
C VAL A 36 -5.42 -7.69 -8.78
N LEU A 37 -4.31 -7.37 -8.10
CA LEU A 37 -4.31 -6.99 -6.69
C LEU A 37 -5.27 -5.83 -6.42
N GLY A 38 -5.21 -4.76 -7.22
CA GLY A 38 -6.09 -3.60 -7.08
C GLY A 38 -7.56 -3.96 -7.19
N ARG A 39 -7.90 -4.83 -8.14
CA ARG A 39 -9.27 -5.36 -8.31
C ARG A 39 -9.72 -6.13 -7.08
N ARG A 40 -8.90 -7.05 -6.56
CA ARG A 40 -9.24 -7.86 -5.37
C ARG A 40 -9.45 -7.01 -4.12
N LEU A 41 -8.61 -6.01 -3.90
CA LEU A 41 -8.78 -5.09 -2.79
C LEU A 41 -10.10 -4.30 -2.89
N ALA A 42 -10.44 -3.83 -4.09
CA ALA A 42 -11.69 -3.09 -4.34
C ALA A 42 -12.93 -4.00 -4.18
N GLU A 43 -12.91 -5.22 -4.70
CA GLU A 43 -13.98 -6.23 -4.55
C GLU A 43 -14.24 -6.56 -3.07
N ALA A 44 -13.20 -6.49 -2.24
CA ALA A 44 -13.30 -6.66 -0.79
C ALA A 44 -13.74 -5.39 -0.04
N GLY A 45 -14.02 -4.30 -0.75
CA GLY A 45 -14.47 -3.03 -0.17
C GLY A 45 -13.37 -2.19 0.46
N ALA A 46 -12.10 -2.48 0.21
CA ALA A 46 -10.99 -1.68 0.73
C ALA A 46 -10.84 -0.35 -0.03
N VAL A 47 -10.42 0.69 0.70
CA VAL A 47 -9.86 1.90 0.09
C VAL A 47 -8.36 1.69 -0.11
N VAL A 48 -7.91 1.84 -1.35
CA VAL A 48 -6.48 1.73 -1.68
C VAL A 48 -5.80 3.09 -1.55
N VAL A 49 -4.73 3.16 -0.77
CA VAL A 49 -3.90 4.36 -0.61
C VAL A 49 -2.55 4.11 -1.28
N CYS A 50 -2.13 4.99 -2.19
CA CYS A 50 -0.86 4.82 -2.90
C CYS A 50 -0.18 6.17 -3.16
N GLY A 51 1.00 6.12 -3.77
CA GLY A 51 1.74 7.32 -4.17
C GLY A 51 1.16 8.05 -5.38
N GLY A 52 0.18 7.49 -6.06
CA GLY A 52 -0.52 8.12 -7.17
C GLY A 52 0.27 8.26 -8.48
N GLY A 53 1.50 7.75 -8.55
CA GLY A 53 2.39 7.87 -9.71
C GLY A 53 2.22 6.75 -10.74
N SER A 54 3.31 6.47 -11.47
CA SER A 54 3.39 5.50 -12.56
C SER A 54 3.63 4.06 -12.09
N GLY A 55 3.68 3.14 -13.04
CA GLY A 55 4.06 1.75 -12.81
C GLY A 55 3.03 0.96 -12.01
N VAL A 56 3.47 0.33 -10.93
CA VAL A 56 2.60 -0.44 -10.02
C VAL A 56 1.41 0.40 -9.54
N MET A 57 1.64 1.66 -9.19
CA MET A 57 0.57 2.54 -8.70
C MET A 57 -0.52 2.77 -9.75
N THR A 58 -0.14 2.99 -11.01
CA THR A 58 -1.11 3.10 -12.12
C THR A 58 -1.88 1.80 -12.30
N ALA A 59 -1.20 0.65 -12.29
CA ALA A 59 -1.83 -0.65 -12.49
C ALA A 59 -2.83 -1.00 -11.37
N VAL A 60 -2.43 -0.78 -10.12
CA VAL A 60 -3.33 -0.98 -8.97
C VAL A 60 -4.56 -0.08 -9.07
N CYS A 61 -4.38 1.21 -9.34
CA CYS A 61 -5.50 2.15 -9.48
C CYS A 61 -6.44 1.75 -10.64
N LYS A 62 -5.88 1.25 -11.75
CA LYS A 62 -6.67 0.72 -12.87
C LYS A 62 -7.54 -0.47 -12.44
N GLY A 63 -6.97 -1.41 -11.71
CA GLY A 63 -7.70 -2.55 -11.14
C GLY A 63 -8.81 -2.12 -10.18
N VAL A 64 -8.51 -1.15 -9.29
CA VAL A 64 -9.49 -0.57 -8.36
C VAL A 64 -10.64 0.09 -9.10
N ALA A 65 -10.34 0.93 -10.09
CA ALA A 65 -11.36 1.62 -10.89
C ALA A 65 -12.25 0.65 -11.68
N ALA A 66 -11.67 -0.41 -12.26
CA ALA A 66 -12.39 -1.44 -13.00
C ALA A 66 -13.39 -2.21 -12.11
N ALA A 67 -13.12 -2.33 -10.81
CA ALA A 67 -14.03 -2.95 -9.84
C ALA A 67 -14.96 -1.93 -9.14
N GLY A 68 -14.96 -0.66 -9.56
CA GLY A 68 -15.81 0.38 -8.95
C GLY A 68 -15.38 0.79 -7.54
N GLY A 69 -14.14 0.49 -7.14
CA GLY A 69 -13.58 0.82 -5.84
C GLY A 69 -13.01 2.24 -5.74
N THR A 70 -12.43 2.56 -4.60
CA THR A 70 -11.85 3.88 -4.33
C THR A 70 -10.33 3.78 -4.15
N SER A 71 -9.60 4.60 -4.90
CA SER A 71 -8.16 4.80 -4.71
C SER A 71 -7.84 6.25 -4.35
N VAL A 72 -6.90 6.43 -3.42
CA VAL A 72 -6.40 7.72 -2.96
C VAL A 72 -4.91 7.80 -3.26
N GLY A 73 -4.53 8.76 -4.09
CA GLY A 73 -3.12 9.04 -4.42
C GLY A 73 -2.58 10.20 -3.60
N LEU A 74 -1.56 9.94 -2.80
CA LEU A 74 -0.80 10.97 -2.08
C LEU A 74 0.36 11.43 -2.98
N LEU A 75 0.15 12.51 -3.70
CA LEU A 75 1.10 13.00 -4.70
C LEU A 75 2.25 13.76 -4.04
N PRO A 76 3.50 13.59 -4.51
CA PRO A 76 4.65 14.26 -3.91
C PRO A 76 4.69 15.78 -4.20
N GLY A 77 4.17 16.20 -5.34
CA GLY A 77 4.11 17.60 -5.76
C GLY A 77 2.86 18.33 -5.27
N ASP A 78 2.63 19.50 -5.83
CA ASP A 78 1.55 20.44 -5.50
C ASP A 78 0.40 20.42 -6.50
N SER A 79 0.49 19.62 -7.57
CA SER A 79 -0.50 19.55 -8.65
C SER A 79 -1.20 18.19 -8.72
N ARG A 80 -2.52 18.20 -8.80
CA ARG A 80 -3.33 17.01 -9.08
C ARG A 80 -3.06 16.40 -10.45
N ALA A 81 -2.62 17.22 -11.42
CA ALA A 81 -2.33 16.78 -12.78
C ALA A 81 -1.15 15.78 -12.87
N SER A 82 -0.32 15.67 -11.84
CA SER A 82 0.76 14.68 -11.75
C SER A 82 0.30 13.28 -11.36
N GLY A 83 -0.96 13.11 -10.98
CA GLY A 83 -1.54 11.82 -10.62
C GLY A 83 -1.82 10.95 -11.86
N ASN A 84 -1.81 9.63 -11.69
CA ASN A 84 -2.20 8.72 -12.76
C ASN A 84 -3.71 8.84 -13.07
N PRO A 85 -4.13 8.51 -14.30
CA PRO A 85 -5.50 8.78 -14.76
C PRO A 85 -6.59 7.90 -14.11
N TYR A 86 -6.22 6.87 -13.35
CA TYR A 86 -7.16 5.94 -12.71
C TYR A 86 -7.41 6.26 -11.24
N LEU A 87 -6.77 7.31 -10.69
CA LEU A 87 -7.00 7.72 -9.30
C LEU A 87 -8.44 8.19 -9.09
N GLY A 88 -9.09 7.67 -8.05
CA GLY A 88 -10.38 8.18 -7.59
C GLY A 88 -10.23 9.53 -6.89
N VAL A 89 -9.21 9.69 -6.06
CA VAL A 89 -8.87 10.92 -5.34
C VAL A 89 -7.39 11.23 -5.46
N ALA A 90 -7.04 12.43 -5.92
CA ALA A 90 -5.66 12.91 -6.01
C ALA A 90 -5.42 14.01 -4.96
N LEU A 91 -4.52 13.75 -4.02
CA LEU A 91 -4.13 14.66 -2.94
C LEU A 91 -2.68 15.13 -3.13
N PRO A 92 -2.46 16.31 -3.68
CA PRO A 92 -1.12 16.91 -3.75
C PRO A 92 -0.68 17.31 -2.35
N THR A 93 0.51 16.88 -1.93
CA THR A 93 1.02 17.10 -0.58
C THR A 93 2.11 18.16 -0.52
N GLY A 94 2.83 18.39 -1.62
CA GLY A 94 4.00 19.27 -1.65
C GLY A 94 5.20 18.77 -0.82
N LEU A 95 5.17 17.53 -0.34
CA LEU A 95 6.16 16.98 0.60
C LEU A 95 7.27 16.16 -0.06
N GLY A 96 7.26 16.02 -1.40
CA GLY A 96 8.20 15.15 -2.09
C GLY A 96 8.14 13.73 -1.53
N GLU A 97 9.28 13.12 -1.29
CA GLU A 97 9.37 11.76 -0.72
C GLU A 97 8.88 11.67 0.74
N GLY A 98 8.83 12.78 1.46
CA GLY A 98 8.28 12.84 2.83
C GLY A 98 6.82 12.36 2.93
N ARG A 99 6.07 12.38 1.81
CA ARG A 99 4.69 11.86 1.76
C ARG A 99 4.61 10.35 2.00
N ASN A 100 5.73 9.59 1.90
CA ASN A 100 5.77 8.17 2.22
C ASN A 100 5.34 7.90 3.68
N VAL A 101 5.67 8.82 4.57
CA VAL A 101 5.22 8.75 5.98
C VAL A 101 3.69 8.85 6.05
N LEU A 102 3.08 9.73 5.26
CA LEU A 102 1.62 9.89 5.22
C LEU A 102 0.95 8.64 4.68
N LEU A 103 1.50 8.04 3.60
CA LEU A 103 0.98 6.81 3.02
C LEU A 103 0.93 5.69 4.06
N VAL A 104 2.04 5.44 4.73
CA VAL A 104 2.14 4.41 5.76
C VAL A 104 1.19 4.70 6.93
N ARG A 105 1.13 5.95 7.39
CA ARG A 105 0.28 6.35 8.53
C ARG A 105 -1.22 6.35 8.20
N ALA A 106 -1.59 6.52 6.94
CA ALA A 106 -2.97 6.47 6.47
C ALA A 106 -3.49 5.04 6.23
N SER A 107 -2.59 4.03 6.28
CA SER A 107 -2.91 2.64 5.97
C SER A 107 -3.05 1.80 7.24
N ASP A 108 -4.00 0.88 7.25
CA ASP A 108 -4.16 -0.16 8.29
C ASP A 108 -3.18 -1.31 8.07
N ALA A 109 -2.84 -1.60 6.80
CA ALA A 109 -1.80 -2.53 6.39
C ALA A 109 -1.23 -2.11 5.02
N LEU A 110 -0.04 -2.58 4.68
CA LEU A 110 0.69 -2.22 3.45
C LEU A 110 0.98 -3.47 2.60
N VAL A 111 0.72 -3.39 1.29
CA VAL A 111 1.29 -4.33 0.32
C VAL A 111 2.45 -3.67 -0.41
N ALA A 112 3.62 -4.33 -0.39
CA ALA A 112 4.77 -3.94 -1.17
C ALA A 112 4.85 -4.80 -2.44
N VAL A 113 4.81 -4.15 -3.62
CA VAL A 113 4.76 -4.82 -4.93
C VAL A 113 5.99 -4.46 -5.74
N GLY A 114 6.82 -5.45 -6.04
CA GLY A 114 8.11 -5.22 -6.69
C GLY A 114 9.07 -4.43 -5.82
N GLY A 115 10.01 -3.74 -6.42
CA GLY A 115 11.06 -3.09 -5.64
C GLY A 115 11.71 -1.89 -6.31
N GLY A 116 11.86 -0.85 -5.53
CA GLY A 116 12.69 0.33 -5.73
C GLY A 116 13.03 0.87 -4.35
N PHE A 117 13.95 1.80 -4.23
CA PHE A 117 14.32 2.36 -2.93
C PHE A 117 13.17 3.11 -2.25
N GLY A 118 12.24 3.69 -3.05
CA GLY A 118 11.00 4.26 -2.51
C GLY A 118 10.14 3.19 -1.81
N THR A 119 9.93 2.05 -2.47
CA THR A 119 9.21 0.91 -1.90
C THR A 119 9.90 0.37 -0.64
N LEU A 120 11.23 0.24 -0.66
CA LEU A 120 12.00 -0.18 0.51
C LEU A 120 11.84 0.80 1.68
N SER A 121 11.83 2.11 1.40
CA SER A 121 11.62 3.13 2.45
C SER A 121 10.23 3.01 3.09
N GLU A 122 9.20 2.74 2.30
CA GLU A 122 7.83 2.55 2.78
C GLU A 122 7.71 1.26 3.61
N ILE A 123 8.36 0.16 3.19
CA ILE A 123 8.47 -1.08 3.98
C ILE A 123 9.11 -0.78 5.34
N ALA A 124 10.28 -0.14 5.34
CA ALA A 124 11.01 0.15 6.57
C ALA A 124 10.22 1.07 7.53
N LEU A 125 9.54 2.08 6.99
CA LEU A 125 8.66 2.96 7.75
C LEU A 125 7.47 2.19 8.35
N ALA A 126 6.82 1.33 7.57
CA ALA A 126 5.69 0.52 8.01
C ALA A 126 6.09 -0.40 9.18
N LEU A 127 7.18 -1.15 9.01
CA LEU A 127 7.72 -2.01 10.07
C LEU A 127 8.08 -1.22 11.33
N ARG A 128 8.71 -0.06 11.19
CA ARG A 128 9.10 0.79 12.31
C ARG A 128 7.91 1.30 13.12
N VAL A 129 6.79 1.60 12.46
CA VAL A 129 5.61 2.18 13.13
C VAL A 129 4.53 1.15 13.45
N GLY A 130 4.79 -0.14 13.20
CA GLY A 130 3.89 -1.24 13.51
C GLY A 130 2.72 -1.41 12.54
N VAL A 131 2.81 -0.86 11.32
CA VAL A 131 1.86 -1.13 10.25
C VAL A 131 2.25 -2.46 9.60
N PRO A 132 1.35 -3.47 9.56
CA PRO A 132 1.64 -4.76 8.95
C PRO A 132 1.99 -4.62 7.46
N VAL A 133 2.97 -5.41 7.02
CA VAL A 133 3.41 -5.44 5.62
C VAL A 133 3.17 -6.83 5.04
N VAL A 134 2.75 -6.89 3.79
CA VAL A 134 2.72 -8.11 2.96
C VAL A 134 3.54 -7.85 1.70
N GLY A 135 4.42 -8.75 1.34
CA GLY A 135 5.23 -8.67 0.12
C GLY A 135 4.57 -9.38 -1.06
N LEU A 136 4.68 -8.82 -2.26
CA LEU A 136 4.37 -9.49 -3.54
C LEU A 136 5.50 -9.21 -4.53
N ARG A 137 6.35 -10.21 -4.80
CA ARG A 137 7.53 -10.05 -5.68
C ARG A 137 8.41 -8.85 -5.27
N THR A 138 8.65 -8.66 -3.99
CA THR A 138 9.34 -7.51 -3.42
C THR A 138 10.66 -7.89 -2.75
N TRP A 139 11.20 -6.99 -1.95
CA TRP A 139 12.45 -7.10 -1.23
C TRP A 139 12.45 -8.28 -0.25
N SER A 140 13.56 -9.00 -0.19
CA SER A 140 13.95 -9.80 0.96
C SER A 140 14.99 -9.02 1.77
N LEU A 141 14.89 -9.06 3.10
CA LEU A 141 15.75 -8.28 3.97
C LEU A 141 16.81 -9.17 4.62
N GLU A 142 18.02 -8.63 4.76
CA GLU A 142 19.13 -9.28 5.42
C GLU A 142 19.84 -8.29 6.34
N LEU A 143 20.24 -8.74 7.51
CA LEU A 143 21.06 -7.97 8.44
C LEU A 143 22.32 -8.76 8.81
N ALA A 144 23.48 -8.25 8.39
CA ALA A 144 24.79 -8.86 8.67
C ALA A 144 24.86 -10.34 8.26
N GLY A 145 24.39 -10.68 7.06
CA GLY A 145 24.42 -12.03 6.51
C GLY A 145 23.33 -12.97 7.05
N ARG A 146 22.35 -12.44 7.77
CA ARG A 146 21.22 -13.20 8.31
C ARG A 146 19.90 -12.71 7.74
N PRO A 147 19.07 -13.59 7.15
CA PRO A 147 17.74 -13.21 6.70
C PRO A 147 16.91 -12.60 7.84
N VAL A 148 16.18 -11.55 7.54
CA VAL A 148 15.22 -10.92 8.47
C VAL A 148 13.82 -11.26 8.00
N ASP A 149 13.15 -12.15 8.73
CA ASP A 149 11.77 -12.56 8.47
C ASP A 149 10.81 -11.52 9.07
N ALA A 150 10.68 -10.37 8.36
CA ALA A 150 9.99 -9.21 8.88
C ALA A 150 8.51 -9.13 8.46
N PHE A 151 8.13 -9.80 7.38
CA PHE A 151 6.76 -9.81 6.84
C PHE A 151 6.53 -11.01 5.91
N PRO A 152 5.28 -11.50 5.80
CA PRO A 152 4.94 -12.57 4.86
C PRO A 152 5.07 -12.11 3.42
N VAL A 153 5.48 -13.03 2.55
CA VAL A 153 5.54 -12.83 1.10
C VAL A 153 4.50 -13.75 0.45
N ALA A 154 3.64 -13.15 -0.37
CA ALA A 154 2.63 -13.86 -1.12
C ALA A 154 3.19 -14.31 -2.48
N ASP A 155 2.72 -15.45 -2.97
CA ASP A 155 3.09 -16.00 -4.25
C ASP A 155 2.34 -15.33 -5.41
N ASP A 156 1.10 -14.92 -5.15
CA ASP A 156 0.20 -14.31 -6.12
C ASP A 156 -0.65 -13.16 -5.53
N PRO A 157 -1.34 -12.36 -6.37
CA PRO A 157 -2.12 -11.23 -5.91
C PRO A 157 -3.38 -11.60 -5.10
N ASP A 158 -3.96 -12.79 -5.29
CA ASP A 158 -5.11 -13.24 -4.52
C ASP A 158 -4.69 -13.53 -3.07
N GLU A 159 -3.55 -14.19 -2.88
CA GLU A 159 -2.96 -14.41 -1.57
C GLU A 159 -2.53 -13.09 -0.92
N ALA A 160 -1.90 -12.19 -1.67
CA ALA A 160 -1.49 -10.88 -1.15
C ALA A 160 -2.69 -10.08 -0.64
N ALA A 161 -3.78 -10.05 -1.40
CA ALA A 161 -5.02 -9.39 -0.99
C ALA A 161 -5.60 -10.01 0.27
N ARG A 162 -5.70 -11.34 0.34
CA ARG A 162 -6.19 -12.04 1.53
C ARG A 162 -5.36 -11.72 2.77
N LEU A 163 -4.04 -11.86 2.69
CA LEU A 163 -3.13 -11.64 3.81
C LEU A 163 -3.19 -10.20 4.32
N VAL A 164 -3.18 -9.21 3.42
CA VAL A 164 -3.20 -7.80 3.83
C VAL A 164 -4.55 -7.39 4.43
N LEU A 165 -5.66 -7.91 3.94
CA LEU A 165 -6.99 -7.66 4.50
C LEU A 165 -7.15 -8.30 5.88
N GLU A 166 -6.65 -9.50 6.09
CA GLU A 166 -6.59 -10.13 7.40
C GLU A 166 -5.74 -9.33 8.39
N ALA A 167 -4.59 -8.81 7.93
CA ALA A 167 -3.72 -7.97 8.74
C ALA A 167 -4.40 -6.62 9.09
N ALA A 168 -5.04 -5.96 8.13
CA ALA A 168 -5.79 -4.73 8.35
C ALA A 168 -6.92 -4.91 9.37
N ALA A 169 -7.67 -6.02 9.28
CA ALA A 169 -8.76 -6.32 10.20
C ALA A 169 -8.31 -6.50 11.66
N ARG A 170 -7.06 -6.88 11.89
CA ARG A 170 -6.49 -7.01 13.26
C ARG A 170 -6.13 -5.67 13.89
N VAL A 171 -5.83 -4.66 13.07
CA VAL A 171 -5.46 -3.32 13.53
C VAL A 171 -6.70 -2.48 13.84
N THR A 172 -7.82 -2.77 13.17
CA THR A 172 -9.10 -2.03 13.29
C THR A 172 -9.96 -2.46 14.50
N ARG A 173 -9.45 -3.34 15.36
CA ARG A 173 -10.19 -3.83 16.56
C ARG A 173 -9.73 -3.21 17.85
#